data_f8cd48df4dd2bb0f8cb8019e74efab88
#
_entry.id   f8cd48df4dd2bb0f8cb8019e74efab88
#
_cell.length_a   1.000
_cell.length_b   1.000
_cell.length_c   1.000
_cell.angle_alpha   90.00
_cell.angle_beta   90.00
_cell.angle_gamma   90.00
#
_symmetry.space_group_name_H-M   'P 1'
#
loop_
_entity.id
_entity.type
_entity.pdbx_description
1 polymer ?
#
loop_
_entity_poly.entity_id
_entity_poly.type
_entity_poly.pdbx_seq_one_letter_code
_entity_poly.pdbx_strand_id
1 'polypeptide(L)'
;CLGYKADMIQNFFQDGSKFGVKIEYITEEKRMGTAGALTLLKNKIDKPFFVMNGDILTNVNYEQMFEFHELNNAIATMCIREYDIEVPYGVVNINNENICSIEEKPIHSFFVNAGIYLLDPKSIDLIPINEFYDMTSLFETLISNNERTISFPLKEYWMDVGNHSDFFKAQVEVDLWK
;
A
#
# COMPACT_ATOMS: atom_id res chain seq x y z
N CYS A 1 6.53 0.00 12.45
CA CYS A 1 5.64 0.45 13.55
C CYS A 1 4.79 -0.73 14.00
N LEU A 2 4.57 -0.89 15.29
CA LEU A 2 3.85 -2.01 15.89
C LEU A 2 2.78 -1.49 16.85
N GLY A 3 1.60 -2.07 16.79
CA GLY A 3 0.50 -1.86 17.74
C GLY A 3 0.09 -3.16 18.40
N TYR A 4 -0.98 -3.78 17.90
CA TYR A 4 -1.52 -5.04 18.44
C TYR A 4 -0.50 -6.18 18.33
N LYS A 5 -0.32 -6.93 19.44
CA LYS A 5 0.62 -8.06 19.55
C LYS A 5 2.09 -7.71 19.25
N ALA A 6 2.51 -6.49 19.54
CA ALA A 6 3.88 -6.02 19.31
C ALA A 6 4.94 -6.99 19.89
N ASP A 7 4.74 -7.48 21.13
CA ASP A 7 5.66 -8.41 21.79
C ASP A 7 5.87 -9.71 21.01
N MET A 8 4.82 -10.25 20.38
CA MET A 8 4.93 -11.48 19.59
C MET A 8 5.82 -11.26 18.36
N ILE A 9 5.63 -10.13 17.67
CA ILE A 9 6.39 -9.77 16.48
C ILE A 9 7.86 -9.50 16.86
N GLN A 10 8.10 -8.73 17.91
CA GLN A 10 9.45 -8.45 18.41
C GLN A 10 10.17 -9.72 18.84
N ASN A 11 9.49 -10.63 19.55
CA ASN A 11 10.08 -11.90 19.99
C ASN A 11 10.44 -12.82 18.81
N PHE A 12 9.66 -12.80 17.74
CA PHE A 12 9.90 -13.62 16.56
C PHE A 12 11.05 -13.09 15.70
N PHE A 13 11.01 -11.81 15.34
CA PHE A 13 11.99 -11.21 14.42
C PHE A 13 13.25 -10.71 15.12
N GLN A 14 13.19 -10.42 16.44
CA GLN A 14 14.29 -9.87 17.23
C GLN A 14 14.90 -8.63 16.53
N ASP A 15 16.22 -8.54 16.40
CA ASP A 15 16.92 -7.47 15.69
C ASP A 15 17.02 -7.66 14.17
N GLY A 16 16.40 -8.73 13.64
CA GLY A 16 16.41 -9.07 12.21
C GLY A 16 17.66 -9.79 11.72
N SER A 17 18.69 -9.95 12.54
CA SER A 17 19.97 -10.55 12.13
C SER A 17 19.84 -11.95 11.56
N LYS A 18 18.89 -12.75 12.06
CA LYS A 18 18.56 -14.09 11.53
C LYS A 18 18.06 -14.08 10.10
N PHE A 19 17.54 -12.93 9.64
CA PHE A 19 16.99 -12.73 8.30
C PHE A 19 17.93 -11.88 7.41
N GLY A 20 19.13 -11.56 7.90
CA GLY A 20 20.10 -10.75 7.16
C GLY A 20 19.75 -9.26 7.05
N VAL A 21 18.89 -8.77 7.92
CA VAL A 21 18.43 -7.37 7.96
C VAL A 21 18.57 -6.79 9.36
N LYS A 22 18.55 -5.46 9.48
CA LYS A 22 18.45 -4.77 10.76
C LYS A 22 17.00 -4.31 10.95
N ILE A 23 16.38 -4.69 12.07
CA ILE A 23 15.01 -4.31 12.42
C ILE A 23 15.05 -3.41 13.66
N GLU A 24 14.42 -2.25 13.55
CA GLU A 24 14.13 -1.36 14.67
C GLU A 24 12.61 -1.25 14.85
N TYR A 25 12.15 -1.19 16.08
CA TYR A 25 10.73 -1.19 16.42
C TYR A 25 10.31 0.15 16.99
N ILE A 26 9.14 0.60 16.56
CA ILE A 26 8.43 1.73 17.16
C ILE A 26 7.06 1.20 17.57
N THR A 27 6.71 1.36 18.83
CA THR A 27 5.43 0.90 19.37
C THR A 27 4.46 2.07 19.44
N GLU A 28 3.28 1.87 18.90
CA GLU A 28 2.18 2.81 18.98
C GLU A 28 1.47 2.65 20.33
N GLU A 29 1.31 3.73 21.08
CA GLU A 29 0.54 3.73 22.34
C GLU A 29 -0.97 3.62 22.09
N LYS A 30 -1.43 4.03 20.93
CA LYS A 30 -2.81 3.96 20.46
C LYS A 30 -2.82 3.71 18.95
N ARG A 31 -3.93 3.20 18.43
CA ARG A 31 -4.09 3.00 16.98
C ARG A 31 -3.97 4.33 16.23
N MET A 32 -2.98 4.42 15.36
CA MET A 32 -2.66 5.65 14.61
C MET A 32 -3.00 5.57 13.12
N GLY A 33 -3.58 4.47 12.63
CA GLY A 33 -3.84 4.26 11.21
C GLY A 33 -2.58 3.88 10.43
N THR A 34 -2.68 3.83 9.11
CA THR A 34 -1.59 3.35 8.24
C THR A 34 -0.49 4.40 7.99
N ALA A 35 -0.75 5.69 8.27
CA ALA A 35 0.21 6.77 8.11
C ALA A 35 0.56 7.49 9.42
N GLY A 36 -0.34 7.55 10.40
CA GLY A 36 -0.16 8.35 11.62
C GLY A 36 1.09 7.98 12.40
N ALA A 37 1.45 6.68 12.44
CA ALA A 37 2.65 6.18 13.09
C ALA A 37 3.96 6.72 12.47
N LEU A 38 3.94 7.21 11.23
CA LEU A 38 5.10 7.82 10.58
C LEU A 38 5.57 9.09 11.30
N THR A 39 4.68 9.77 12.03
CA THR A 39 5.04 10.93 12.84
C THR A 39 6.07 10.61 13.93
N LEU A 40 6.11 9.36 14.40
CA LEU A 40 7.10 8.87 15.37
C LEU A 40 8.50 8.71 14.77
N LEU A 41 8.59 8.73 13.43
CA LEU A 41 9.83 8.69 12.66
C LEU A 41 10.33 10.08 12.26
N LYS A 42 9.59 11.14 12.56
CA LYS A 42 9.98 12.50 12.24
C LYS A 42 11.39 12.80 12.79
N ASN A 43 12.25 13.41 11.98
CA ASN A 43 13.65 13.68 12.24
C ASN A 43 14.58 12.45 12.38
N LYS A 44 14.07 11.25 12.14
CA LYS A 44 14.89 10.01 12.10
C LYS A 44 15.18 9.55 10.69
N ILE A 45 14.39 10.03 9.73
CA ILE A 45 14.49 9.70 8.30
C ILE A 45 14.80 10.99 7.54
N ASP A 46 15.86 10.97 6.75
CA ASP A 46 16.37 12.10 5.96
C ASP A 46 16.41 11.83 4.44
N LYS A 47 15.97 10.64 4.03
CA LYS A 47 15.92 10.21 2.62
C LYS A 47 14.56 9.59 2.30
N PRO A 48 14.19 9.51 1.00
CA PRO A 48 13.00 8.78 0.60
C PRO A 48 12.98 7.36 1.17
N PHE A 49 11.82 6.92 1.62
CA PHE A 49 11.67 5.65 2.33
C PHE A 49 10.40 4.93 1.91
N PHE A 50 10.50 3.60 1.88
CA PHE A 50 9.34 2.76 1.60
C PHE A 50 8.45 2.59 2.82
N VAL A 51 7.14 2.60 2.58
CA VAL A 51 6.11 2.19 3.53
C VAL A 51 5.32 1.06 2.89
N MET A 52 5.09 -0.01 3.62
CA MET A 52 4.36 -1.16 3.12
C MET A 52 3.45 -1.72 4.20
N ASN A 53 2.23 -2.10 3.82
CA ASN A 53 1.34 -2.83 4.69
C ASN A 53 1.95 -4.20 5.03
N GLY A 54 1.79 -4.62 6.29
CA GLY A 54 2.46 -5.82 6.80
C GLY A 54 1.86 -7.15 6.32
N ASP A 55 0.74 -7.09 5.63
CA ASP A 55 -0.04 -8.22 5.08
C ASP A 55 0.11 -8.37 3.56
N ILE A 56 1.02 -7.65 2.93
CA ILE A 56 1.28 -7.72 1.49
C ILE A 56 2.38 -8.73 1.18
N LEU A 57 2.12 -9.60 0.23
CA LEU A 57 3.07 -10.51 -0.39
C LEU A 57 3.29 -10.11 -1.85
N THR A 58 4.54 -9.78 -2.22
CA THR A 58 4.83 -9.22 -3.56
C THR A 58 6.26 -9.44 -4.02
N ASN A 59 6.44 -9.41 -5.34
CA ASN A 59 7.73 -9.38 -6.03
C ASN A 59 8.02 -8.01 -6.67
N VAL A 60 7.45 -6.94 -6.13
CA VAL A 60 7.68 -5.59 -6.65
C VAL A 60 9.16 -5.26 -6.76
N ASN A 61 9.56 -4.63 -7.86
CA ASN A 61 10.92 -4.15 -8.02
C ASN A 61 11.09 -2.79 -7.32
N TYR A 62 11.58 -2.83 -6.08
CA TYR A 62 11.79 -1.63 -5.26
C TYR A 62 12.82 -0.67 -5.87
N GLU A 63 13.84 -1.17 -6.56
CA GLU A 63 14.86 -0.35 -7.21
C GLU A 63 14.24 0.46 -8.36
N GLN A 64 13.47 -0.18 -9.23
CA GLN A 64 12.74 0.53 -10.29
C GLN A 64 11.74 1.54 -9.75
N MET A 65 11.03 1.21 -8.68
CA MET A 65 10.10 2.15 -8.05
C MET A 65 10.84 3.36 -7.45
N PHE A 66 12.01 3.15 -6.86
CA PHE A 66 12.86 4.21 -6.33
C PHE A 66 13.38 5.13 -7.44
N GLU A 67 13.95 4.57 -8.52
CA GLU A 67 14.39 5.33 -9.68
C GLU A 67 13.26 6.14 -10.32
N PHE A 68 12.08 5.53 -10.43
CA PHE A 68 10.90 6.19 -10.98
C PHE A 68 10.46 7.39 -10.11
N HIS A 69 10.48 7.24 -8.80
CA HIS A 69 10.18 8.31 -7.84
C HIS A 69 11.15 9.50 -8.00
N GLU A 70 12.47 9.21 -7.98
CA GLU A 70 13.53 10.21 -8.11
C GLU A 70 13.46 10.94 -9.45
N LEU A 71 13.33 10.21 -10.57
CA LEU A 71 13.25 10.81 -11.92
C LEU A 71 12.05 11.75 -12.07
N ASN A 72 10.98 11.49 -11.34
CA ASN A 72 9.78 12.32 -11.37
C ASN A 72 9.77 13.42 -10.32
N ASN A 73 10.77 13.52 -9.44
CA ASN A 73 10.80 14.45 -8.31
C ASN A 73 9.51 14.40 -7.49
N ALA A 74 9.03 13.21 -7.19
CA ALA A 74 7.78 13.02 -6.48
C ALA A 74 7.96 13.21 -4.97
N ILE A 75 6.93 13.73 -4.29
CA ILE A 75 6.84 13.72 -2.82
C ILE A 75 6.30 12.39 -2.33
N ALA A 76 5.42 11.77 -3.10
CA ALA A 76 4.88 10.46 -2.78
C ALA A 76 4.59 9.66 -4.05
N THR A 77 4.96 8.39 -4.03
CA THR A 77 4.63 7.39 -5.06
C THR A 77 3.79 6.29 -4.43
N MET A 78 2.67 5.98 -5.03
CA MET A 78 1.79 4.86 -4.64
C MET A 78 1.92 3.74 -5.66
N CYS A 79 2.22 2.52 -5.21
CA CYS A 79 2.01 1.35 -6.05
C CYS A 79 0.53 1.16 -6.30
N ILE A 80 0.16 0.98 -7.56
CA ILE A 80 -1.20 0.68 -7.98
C ILE A 80 -1.24 -0.61 -8.78
N ARG A 81 -2.34 -1.34 -8.66
CA ARG A 81 -2.59 -2.56 -9.43
C ARG A 81 -3.89 -2.44 -10.19
N GLU A 82 -3.91 -2.95 -11.40
CA GLU A 82 -5.15 -3.13 -12.15
C GLU A 82 -5.95 -4.28 -11.54
N TYR A 83 -7.24 -4.03 -11.31
CA TYR A 83 -8.18 -4.96 -10.70
C TYR A 83 -9.45 -5.00 -11.53
N ASP A 84 -9.76 -6.20 -12.03
CA ASP A 84 -10.90 -6.44 -12.91
C ASP A 84 -12.09 -7.00 -12.13
N ILE A 85 -13.25 -6.40 -12.34
CA ILE A 85 -14.54 -6.89 -11.83
C ILE A 85 -15.41 -7.29 -13.00
N GLU A 86 -15.67 -8.57 -13.13
CA GLU A 86 -16.66 -9.10 -14.07
C GLU A 86 -18.05 -8.99 -13.46
N VAL A 87 -18.97 -8.35 -14.17
CA VAL A 87 -20.41 -8.40 -13.82
C VAL A 87 -20.97 -9.70 -14.40
N PRO A 88 -21.42 -10.68 -13.59
CA PRO A 88 -21.78 -12.01 -14.09
C PRO A 88 -23.14 -12.06 -14.80
N TYR A 89 -23.64 -10.92 -15.25
CA TYR A 89 -24.95 -10.74 -15.90
C TYR A 89 -24.83 -9.80 -17.09
N GLY A 90 -25.83 -9.85 -18.00
CA GLY A 90 -26.01 -8.82 -19.01
C GLY A 90 -26.38 -7.48 -18.36
N VAL A 91 -25.56 -6.47 -18.58
CA VAL A 91 -25.79 -5.09 -18.12
C VAL A 91 -26.63 -4.35 -19.14
N VAL A 92 -27.76 -3.79 -18.71
CA VAL A 92 -28.70 -3.06 -19.57
C VAL A 92 -28.57 -1.57 -19.27
N ASN A 93 -28.22 -0.80 -20.30
CA ASN A 93 -28.23 0.66 -20.22
C ASN A 93 -29.57 1.19 -20.65
N ILE A 94 -30.19 2.00 -19.82
CA ILE A 94 -31.51 2.56 -20.03
C ILE A 94 -31.48 4.09 -20.05
N ASN A 95 -32.36 4.67 -20.89
CA ASN A 95 -32.66 6.10 -20.84
C ASN A 95 -34.18 6.25 -20.70
N ASN A 96 -34.63 6.69 -19.53
CA ASN A 96 -36.02 6.58 -19.10
C ASN A 96 -36.50 5.12 -19.18
N GLU A 97 -37.47 4.83 -20.05
CA GLU A 97 -38.08 3.50 -20.24
C GLU A 97 -37.48 2.74 -21.43
N ASN A 98 -36.57 3.37 -22.18
CA ASN A 98 -36.01 2.76 -23.41
C ASN A 98 -34.68 2.06 -23.09
N ILE A 99 -34.54 0.83 -23.58
CA ILE A 99 -33.26 0.12 -23.59
C ILE A 99 -32.37 0.73 -24.67
N CYS A 100 -31.20 1.23 -24.28
CA CYS A 100 -30.22 1.84 -25.18
C CYS A 100 -29.15 0.84 -25.65
N SER A 101 -28.68 -0.02 -24.76
CA SER A 101 -27.73 -1.07 -25.10
C SER A 101 -27.77 -2.21 -24.08
N ILE A 102 -27.22 -3.35 -24.47
CA ILE A 102 -26.99 -4.50 -23.59
C ILE A 102 -25.55 -4.94 -23.80
N GLU A 103 -24.84 -5.17 -22.69
CA GLU A 103 -23.48 -5.66 -22.68
C GLU A 103 -23.41 -6.92 -21.82
N GLU A 104 -23.03 -8.05 -22.45
CA GLU A 104 -23.01 -9.35 -21.78
C GLU A 104 -21.72 -9.50 -20.97
N LYS A 105 -21.85 -9.69 -19.65
CA LYS A 105 -20.75 -9.92 -18.70
C LYS A 105 -19.59 -8.94 -18.86
N PRO A 106 -19.85 -7.63 -18.80
CA PRO A 106 -18.78 -6.65 -18.95
C PRO A 106 -17.74 -6.76 -17.84
N ILE A 107 -16.49 -6.51 -18.20
CA ILE A 107 -15.37 -6.39 -17.26
C ILE A 107 -15.08 -4.92 -17.07
N HIS A 108 -15.08 -4.48 -15.81
CA HIS A 108 -14.70 -3.14 -15.42
C HIS A 108 -13.33 -3.19 -14.72
N SER A 109 -12.36 -2.48 -15.30
CA SER A 109 -11.00 -2.39 -14.75
C SER A 109 -10.83 -1.13 -13.90
N PHE A 110 -10.25 -1.28 -12.73
CA PHE A 110 -9.94 -0.19 -11.80
C PHE A 110 -8.49 -0.26 -11.41
N PHE A 111 -7.89 0.89 -11.12
CA PHE A 111 -6.62 0.91 -10.40
C PHE A 111 -6.88 0.96 -8.90
N VAL A 112 -6.34 -0.03 -8.20
CA VAL A 112 -6.46 -0.12 -6.74
C VAL A 112 -5.11 0.15 -6.07
N ASN A 113 -5.16 0.67 -4.86
CA ASN A 113 -3.99 0.89 -4.02
C ASN A 113 -3.40 -0.46 -3.59
N ALA A 114 -2.13 -0.69 -3.91
CA ALA A 114 -1.44 -1.95 -3.61
C ALA A 114 -0.82 -2.01 -2.18
N GLY A 115 -1.00 -0.98 -1.36
CA GLY A 115 -0.46 -0.96 0.02
C GLY A 115 1.06 -0.80 0.11
N ILE A 116 1.70 -0.30 -0.96
CA ILE A 116 3.14 -0.07 -1.04
C ILE A 116 3.37 1.36 -1.52
N TYR A 117 4.22 2.08 -0.81
CA TYR A 117 4.45 3.50 -1.04
C TYR A 117 5.93 3.85 -0.93
N LEU A 118 6.36 4.88 -1.66
CA LEU A 118 7.65 5.52 -1.48
C LEU A 118 7.40 7.00 -1.19
N LEU A 119 7.91 7.47 -0.07
CA LEU A 119 7.62 8.80 0.47
C LEU A 119 8.90 9.61 0.65
N ASP A 120 8.90 10.89 0.25
CA ASP A 120 9.88 11.87 0.72
C ASP A 120 9.60 12.19 2.20
N PRO A 121 10.63 12.35 3.05
CA PRO A 121 10.47 12.67 4.46
C PRO A 121 9.58 13.90 4.75
N LYS A 122 9.53 14.87 3.83
CA LYS A 122 8.67 16.06 3.95
C LYS A 122 7.18 15.72 4.04
N SER A 123 6.77 14.58 3.48
CA SER A 123 5.38 14.13 3.56
C SER A 123 4.92 13.91 5.00
N ILE A 124 5.84 13.55 5.91
CA ILE A 124 5.56 13.34 7.33
C ILE A 124 5.07 14.64 8.01
N ASP A 125 5.54 15.79 7.52
CA ASP A 125 5.16 17.09 8.10
C ASP A 125 3.69 17.44 7.92
N LEU A 126 3.01 16.77 6.98
CA LEU A 126 1.59 16.95 6.72
C LEU A 126 0.69 16.01 7.53
N ILE A 127 1.27 15.09 8.26
CA ILE A 127 0.52 14.14 9.08
C ILE A 127 0.24 14.76 10.46
N PRO A 128 -1.03 14.81 10.93
CA PRO A 128 -1.37 15.30 12.26
C PRO A 128 -0.68 14.47 13.35
N ILE A 129 -0.08 15.16 14.31
CA ILE A 129 0.68 14.52 15.39
C ILE A 129 -0.29 13.86 16.38
N ASN A 130 -0.02 12.61 16.73
CA ASN A 130 -0.84 11.86 17.69
C ASN A 130 -2.31 11.71 17.30
N GLU A 131 -2.61 11.64 16.02
CA GLU A 131 -3.96 11.38 15.52
C GLU A 131 -4.00 10.10 14.68
N PHE A 132 -5.22 9.54 14.56
CA PHE A 132 -5.47 8.49 13.59
C PHE A 132 -5.44 9.09 12.18
N TYR A 133 -4.57 8.57 11.34
CA TYR A 133 -4.41 9.06 9.97
C TYR A 133 -4.02 7.93 9.03
N ASP A 134 -4.79 7.75 7.98
CA ASP A 134 -4.52 6.69 7.02
C ASP A 134 -3.70 7.20 5.83
N MET A 135 -3.03 6.29 5.14
CA MET A 135 -2.21 6.61 3.97
C MET A 135 -3.03 7.25 2.85
N THR A 136 -4.28 6.83 2.66
CA THR A 136 -5.20 7.46 1.71
C THR A 136 -5.43 8.94 2.03
N SER A 137 -5.64 9.27 3.30
CA SER A 137 -5.80 10.66 3.75
C SER A 137 -4.53 11.49 3.56
N LEU A 138 -3.35 10.88 3.73
CA LEU A 138 -2.09 11.55 3.40
C LEU A 138 -2.01 11.90 1.92
N PHE A 139 -2.34 10.96 1.03
CA PHE A 139 -2.34 11.23 -0.41
C PHE A 139 -3.38 12.28 -0.80
N GLU A 140 -4.58 12.27 -0.23
CA GLU A 140 -5.60 13.31 -0.43
C GLU A 140 -5.08 14.70 -0.02
N THR A 141 -4.39 14.77 1.13
CA THR A 141 -3.76 16.01 1.62
C THR A 141 -2.65 16.49 0.69
N LEU A 142 -1.77 15.59 0.23
CA LEU A 142 -0.71 15.91 -0.72
C LEU A 142 -1.29 16.44 -2.05
N ILE A 143 -2.30 15.78 -2.58
CA ILE A 143 -3.00 16.19 -3.82
C ILE A 143 -3.64 17.57 -3.63
N SER A 144 -4.32 17.82 -2.52
CA SER A 144 -4.99 19.11 -2.26
C SER A 144 -3.99 20.27 -2.12
N ASN A 145 -2.78 19.98 -1.64
CA ASN A 145 -1.69 20.93 -1.54
C ASN A 145 -0.91 21.09 -2.87
N ASN A 146 -1.35 20.46 -3.95
CA ASN A 146 -0.66 20.43 -5.26
C ASN A 146 0.77 19.84 -5.17
N GLU A 147 1.04 19.00 -4.19
CA GLU A 147 2.29 18.26 -4.12
C GLU A 147 2.34 17.16 -5.19
N ARG A 148 3.54 16.89 -5.69
CA ARG A 148 3.70 15.92 -6.77
C ARG A 148 3.54 14.50 -6.26
N THR A 149 2.35 13.92 -6.44
CA THR A 149 2.03 12.53 -6.19
C THR A 149 1.93 11.76 -7.50
N ILE A 150 2.50 10.57 -7.55
CA ILE A 150 2.51 9.72 -8.75
C ILE A 150 2.13 8.29 -8.43
N SER A 151 1.67 7.57 -9.45
CA SER A 151 1.36 6.15 -9.37
C SER A 151 2.43 5.31 -10.06
N PHE A 152 2.84 4.21 -9.42
CA PHE A 152 3.75 3.21 -10.00
C PHE A 152 2.94 1.93 -10.30
N PRO A 153 2.85 1.49 -11.57
CA PRO A 153 2.06 0.32 -11.94
C PRO A 153 2.77 -0.96 -11.52
N LEU A 154 2.13 -1.75 -10.67
CA LEU A 154 2.60 -3.07 -10.23
C LEU A 154 2.09 -4.13 -11.18
N LYS A 155 2.99 -4.75 -11.92
CA LYS A 155 2.72 -5.86 -12.85
C LYS A 155 3.11 -7.21 -12.28
N GLU A 156 4.01 -7.20 -11.31
CA GLU A 156 4.54 -8.38 -10.63
C GLU A 156 3.47 -9.01 -9.75
N TYR A 157 3.81 -10.18 -9.21
CA TYR A 157 2.97 -10.86 -8.24
C TYR A 157 2.66 -9.95 -7.04
N TRP A 158 1.41 -9.95 -6.66
CA TRP A 158 0.92 -9.20 -5.49
C TRP A 158 -0.30 -9.90 -4.91
N MET A 159 -0.33 -10.04 -3.60
CA MET A 159 -1.45 -10.57 -2.83
C MET A 159 -1.56 -9.81 -1.51
N ASP A 160 -2.78 -9.39 -1.19
CA ASP A 160 -3.17 -8.93 0.14
C ASP A 160 -3.64 -10.14 0.94
N VAL A 161 -2.95 -10.44 2.06
CA VAL A 161 -3.23 -11.61 2.92
C VAL A 161 -4.18 -11.17 4.03
N GLY A 162 -5.37 -10.70 3.66
CA GLY A 162 -6.35 -10.12 4.58
C GLY A 162 -7.20 -11.14 5.35
N ASN A 163 -7.20 -12.41 4.93
CA ASN A 163 -8.01 -13.46 5.55
C ASN A 163 -7.32 -14.83 5.54
N HIS A 164 -7.92 -15.81 6.26
CA HIS A 164 -7.33 -17.14 6.36
C HIS A 164 -7.19 -17.88 5.02
N SER A 165 -8.11 -17.68 4.07
CA SER A 165 -8.02 -18.33 2.76
C SER A 165 -6.84 -17.78 1.95
N ASP A 166 -6.57 -16.48 2.04
CA ASP A 166 -5.44 -15.83 1.38
C ASP A 166 -4.12 -16.29 2.01
N PHE A 167 -4.09 -16.48 3.34
CA PHE A 167 -2.93 -17.01 4.03
C PHE A 167 -2.55 -18.42 3.54
N PHE A 168 -3.52 -19.32 3.36
CA PHE A 168 -3.24 -20.65 2.81
C PHE A 168 -2.76 -20.61 1.36
N LYS A 169 -3.35 -19.73 0.53
CA LYS A 169 -2.87 -19.51 -0.84
C LYS A 169 -1.44 -19.00 -0.85
N ALA A 170 -1.16 -17.97 -0.03
CA ALA A 170 0.16 -17.38 0.11
C ALA A 170 1.23 -18.43 0.45
N GLN A 171 0.95 -19.36 1.37
CA GLN A 171 1.88 -20.43 1.73
C GLN A 171 2.23 -21.34 0.54
N VAL A 172 1.24 -21.69 -0.28
CA VAL A 172 1.46 -22.53 -1.46
C VAL A 172 2.24 -21.78 -2.54
N GLU A 173 1.90 -20.50 -2.75
CA GLU A 173 2.48 -19.71 -3.84
C GLU A 173 3.91 -19.26 -3.55
N VAL A 174 4.26 -18.97 -2.29
CA VAL A 174 5.65 -18.64 -1.89
C VAL A 174 6.62 -19.78 -2.16
N ASP A 175 6.16 -21.03 -2.05
CA ASP A 175 7.02 -22.18 -2.34
C ASP A 175 7.38 -22.30 -3.85
N LEU A 176 6.60 -21.64 -4.72
CA LEU A 176 6.90 -21.55 -6.16
C LEU A 176 7.94 -20.46 -6.50
N TRP A 177 8.31 -19.60 -5.53
CA TRP A 177 9.30 -18.54 -5.73
C TRP A 177 10.74 -18.98 -5.45
N LYS A 178 10.91 -20.22 -4.99
CA LYS A 178 12.21 -20.87 -4.75
C LYS A 178 12.68 -21.58 -6.00
#